data_52397f2c524c25b8fc979d92b266771c
#
_entry.id   52397f2c524c25b8fc979d92b266771c
#
_cell.length_a   1.000
_cell.length_b   1.000
_cell.length_c   1.000
_cell.angle_alpha   90.00
_cell.angle_beta   90.00
_cell.angle_gamma   90.00
#
_symmetry.space_group_name_H-M   'P 1'
#
loop_
_entity.id
_entity.type
_entity.pdbx_description
1 polymer ?
#
loop_
_entity_poly.entity_id
_entity_poly.type
_entity_poly.pdbx_seq_one_letter_code
_entity_poly.pdbx_strand_id
1 'polypeptide(L)'
;MNTHTMTRYLLVLGCCFACSVWAGPKGQGEAKLFRFSTTIEKERPELNEETRALIAAYRQQPTQKNREALRKQIAANYDAVIRRKEAKLAELKRTAKHASKVQEMQEIVDEMYATREARIEQNMRRFTDSRLRPGSRESEDGFLPLIGAAENVDIAYTPVTNGDYAKFLAANARPAPKGWQGRTAPAGKENHPVTNVSYADAHAYCLWLSRKESAATYRLPTESEWEFAAGHMPKDADFNCGEGNPSTTPVTRYAKTLSACGAIDMWGNCWEWCATTQQGKQVVKGGAYDSARTDCRTERKGELRVPSQGYPNVTFRVVRVNNK
;
A
#
# COMPACT_ATOMS: atom_id res chain seq x y z
N MET A 1 15.32 6.31 71.38
CA MET A 1 16.24 7.43 71.59
C MET A 1 17.17 7.50 70.37
N ASN A 2 17.25 8.68 69.82
CA ASN A 2 18.14 9.22 68.78
C ASN A 2 17.91 8.81 67.31
N THR A 3 17.28 9.72 66.73
CA THR A 3 17.25 10.28 65.36
C THR A 3 18.65 10.52 64.79
N HIS A 4 18.86 10.17 63.54
CA HIS A 4 19.74 10.93 62.65
C HIS A 4 19.21 10.91 61.21
N THR A 5 18.85 12.08 60.81
CA THR A 5 18.50 12.55 59.48
C THR A 5 19.72 12.46 58.56
N MET A 6 19.60 11.85 57.38
CA MET A 6 20.61 11.99 56.31
C MET A 6 19.97 12.44 55.01
N THR A 7 20.37 13.62 54.64
CA THR A 7 20.06 14.39 53.45
C THR A 7 20.46 13.64 52.17
N ARG A 8 19.51 13.47 51.22
CA ARG A 8 19.74 12.91 49.88
C ARG A 8 20.18 14.04 48.94
N TYR A 9 21.39 13.93 48.41
CA TYR A 9 21.81 14.66 47.23
C TYR A 9 21.34 13.90 45.97
N LEU A 10 20.53 14.57 45.16
CA LEU A 10 20.19 14.13 43.83
C LEU A 10 21.30 14.54 42.87
N LEU A 11 22.04 13.57 42.35
CA LEU A 11 22.93 13.71 41.18
C LEU A 11 22.11 13.40 39.92
N VAL A 12 21.80 14.46 39.14
CA VAL A 12 21.22 14.34 37.82
C VAL A 12 22.37 14.03 36.85
N LEU A 13 22.52 12.78 36.48
CA LEU A 13 23.38 12.35 35.35
C LEU A 13 22.55 12.40 34.08
N GLY A 14 22.81 13.44 33.26
CA GLY A 14 22.30 13.54 31.91
C GLY A 14 22.94 12.45 31.00
N CYS A 15 22.19 11.42 30.66
CA CYS A 15 22.57 10.51 29.58
C CYS A 15 22.14 11.11 28.25
N CYS A 16 23.08 11.71 27.54
CA CYS A 16 22.96 11.93 26.10
C CYS A 16 22.94 10.58 25.40
N PHE A 17 21.75 10.10 25.03
CA PHE A 17 21.66 9.02 24.04
C PHE A 17 21.95 9.60 22.66
N ALA A 18 23.17 9.40 22.21
CA ALA A 18 23.52 9.51 20.79
C ALA A 18 22.73 8.41 20.04
N CYS A 19 21.74 8.80 19.25
CA CYS A 19 21.14 7.93 18.24
C CYS A 19 22.19 7.62 17.18
N SER A 20 22.91 6.52 17.36
CA SER A 20 23.69 5.91 16.29
C SER A 20 22.69 5.33 15.27
N VAL A 21 22.60 6.00 14.12
CA VAL A 21 21.93 5.46 12.94
C VAL A 21 22.70 4.23 12.50
N TRP A 22 22.18 3.06 12.81
CA TRP A 22 22.71 1.79 12.31
C TRP A 22 22.35 1.66 10.82
N ALA A 23 23.33 1.90 9.96
CA ALA A 23 23.23 1.57 8.54
C ALA A 23 23.38 0.05 8.40
N GLY A 24 22.25 -0.64 8.28
CA GLY A 24 22.21 -2.06 7.93
C GLY A 24 22.81 -2.32 6.54
N PRO A 25 23.29 -3.54 6.26
CA PRO A 25 23.94 -3.86 5.00
C PRO A 25 22.99 -3.60 3.82
N LYS A 26 23.53 -2.98 2.77
CA LYS A 26 22.85 -2.78 1.49
C LYS A 26 22.57 -4.14 0.84
N GLY A 27 21.43 -4.74 1.19
CA GLY A 27 20.84 -5.84 0.44
C GLY A 27 20.28 -5.30 -0.88
N GLN A 28 20.56 -5.99 -1.97
CA GLN A 28 20.11 -5.62 -3.31
C GLN A 28 18.60 -5.43 -3.34
N GLY A 29 18.17 -4.22 -3.53
CA GLY A 29 17.18 -3.67 -4.38
C GLY A 29 15.74 -4.10 -4.28
N GLU A 30 15.03 -3.86 -3.20
CA GLU A 30 13.66 -3.37 -3.34
C GLU A 30 13.73 -1.84 -3.35
N ALA A 31 13.60 -1.25 -4.52
CA ALA A 31 13.49 0.19 -4.68
C ALA A 31 12.25 0.66 -3.90
N LYS A 32 12.44 1.35 -2.78
CA LYS A 32 11.37 2.05 -2.07
C LYS A 32 10.88 3.18 -2.97
N LEU A 33 9.87 2.91 -3.77
CA LEU A 33 9.37 3.81 -4.80
C LEU A 33 8.64 5.05 -4.25
N PHE A 34 8.44 5.17 -2.93
CA PHE A 34 7.76 6.30 -2.33
C PHE A 34 8.35 6.67 -0.96
N ARG A 35 9.29 7.62 -0.94
CA ARG A 35 9.48 8.47 0.23
C ARG A 35 8.65 9.73 0.01
N PHE A 36 7.62 9.93 0.82
CA PHE A 36 6.87 11.17 0.82
C PHE A 36 7.20 11.95 2.08
N SER A 37 7.84 13.10 1.90
CA SER A 37 7.85 14.12 2.93
C SER A 37 6.45 14.67 3.10
N THR A 38 5.92 14.66 4.31
CA THR A 38 4.61 15.24 4.66
C THR A 38 4.59 16.76 4.47
N THR A 39 5.73 17.38 4.22
CA THR A 39 5.93 18.83 4.09
C THR A 39 6.12 19.30 2.65
N ILE A 40 6.47 18.43 1.71
CA ILE A 40 6.79 18.81 0.34
C ILE A 40 5.75 18.25 -0.62
N GLU A 41 4.73 19.05 -0.79
CA GLU A 41 3.79 19.16 -1.90
C GLU A 41 3.23 17.96 -2.64
N LYS A 42 1.98 17.91 -2.45
CA LYS A 42 0.85 17.23 -3.08
C LYS A 42 0.50 17.81 -4.46
N GLU A 43 1.45 18.03 -5.34
CA GLU A 43 1.10 18.28 -6.73
C GLU A 43 0.83 16.93 -7.40
N ARG A 44 -0.45 16.59 -7.57
CA ARG A 44 -0.82 15.65 -8.63
C ARG A 44 -0.46 16.33 -9.95
N PRO A 45 0.38 15.75 -10.82
CA PRO A 45 0.50 16.29 -12.17
C PRO A 45 -0.87 16.14 -12.82
N GLU A 46 -1.56 17.26 -12.99
CA GLU A 46 -2.75 17.27 -13.83
C GLU A 46 -2.34 16.79 -15.21
N LEU A 47 -3.09 15.82 -15.75
CA LEU A 47 -2.91 15.41 -17.13
C LEU A 47 -3.20 16.62 -18.01
N ASN A 48 -2.17 17.16 -18.63
CA ASN A 48 -2.35 18.25 -19.59
C ASN A 48 -3.18 17.75 -20.80
N GLU A 49 -3.76 18.67 -21.53
CA GLU A 49 -4.67 18.38 -22.64
C GLU A 49 -4.00 17.50 -23.71
N GLU A 50 -2.74 17.75 -24.01
CA GLU A 50 -1.93 16.97 -24.95
C GLU A 50 -1.81 15.51 -24.51
N THR A 51 -1.52 15.26 -23.22
CA THR A 51 -1.45 13.90 -22.68
C THR A 51 -2.81 13.20 -22.73
N ARG A 52 -3.91 13.92 -22.45
CA ARG A 52 -5.28 13.38 -22.56
C ARG A 52 -5.59 12.97 -24.00
N ALA A 53 -5.23 13.82 -24.97
CA ALA A 53 -5.41 13.53 -26.40
C ALA A 53 -4.63 12.27 -26.84
N LEU A 54 -3.36 12.14 -26.42
CA LEU A 54 -2.55 10.96 -26.73
C LEU A 54 -3.07 9.68 -26.08
N ILE A 55 -3.59 9.76 -24.85
CA ILE A 55 -4.27 8.62 -24.20
C ILE A 55 -5.50 8.22 -25.01
N ALA A 56 -6.32 9.18 -25.43
CA ALA A 56 -7.50 8.92 -26.24
C ALA A 56 -7.13 8.28 -27.60
N ALA A 57 -6.13 8.82 -28.29
CA ALA A 57 -5.64 8.29 -29.55
C ALA A 57 -5.13 6.86 -29.42
N TYR A 58 -4.34 6.56 -28.36
CA TYR A 58 -3.89 5.20 -28.11
C TYR A 58 -5.06 4.24 -27.82
N ARG A 59 -6.05 4.69 -27.04
CA ARG A 59 -7.23 3.85 -26.70
C ARG A 59 -8.12 3.55 -27.90
N GLN A 60 -8.21 4.48 -28.84
CA GLN A 60 -8.93 4.27 -30.11
C GLN A 60 -8.18 3.34 -31.05
N GLN A 61 -6.85 3.52 -31.13
CA GLN A 61 -5.98 2.75 -32.02
C GLN A 61 -4.70 2.39 -31.27
N PRO A 62 -4.62 1.19 -30.66
CA PRO A 62 -3.47 0.76 -29.85
C PRO A 62 -2.29 0.31 -30.72
N THR A 63 -1.80 1.22 -31.59
CA THR A 63 -0.64 1.03 -32.44
C THR A 63 0.66 1.33 -31.71
N GLN A 64 1.76 0.76 -32.18
CA GLN A 64 3.10 1.05 -31.65
C GLN A 64 3.43 2.54 -31.75
N LYS A 65 3.06 3.19 -32.87
CA LYS A 65 3.24 4.64 -33.07
C LYS A 65 2.55 5.47 -31.96
N ASN A 66 1.29 5.16 -31.66
CA ASN A 66 0.54 5.86 -30.61
C ASN A 66 1.09 5.56 -29.23
N ARG A 67 1.58 4.34 -28.99
CA ARG A 67 2.26 3.97 -27.75
C ARG A 67 3.54 4.77 -27.54
N GLU A 68 4.37 4.90 -28.55
CA GLU A 68 5.62 5.66 -28.50
C GLU A 68 5.37 7.16 -28.30
N ALA A 69 4.39 7.73 -28.99
CA ALA A 69 4.00 9.14 -28.80
C ALA A 69 3.55 9.41 -27.36
N LEU A 70 2.68 8.54 -26.81
CA LEU A 70 2.23 8.64 -25.42
C LEU A 70 3.40 8.48 -24.44
N ARG A 71 4.30 7.52 -24.66
CA ARG A 71 5.47 7.31 -23.82
C ARG A 71 6.40 8.53 -23.80
N LYS A 72 6.65 9.11 -24.97
CA LYS A 72 7.46 10.34 -25.11
C LYS A 72 6.85 11.49 -24.29
N GLN A 73 5.54 11.68 -24.36
CA GLN A 73 4.84 12.72 -23.60
C GLN A 73 4.89 12.47 -22.09
N ILE A 74 4.68 11.23 -21.64
CA ILE A 74 4.77 10.85 -20.24
C ILE A 74 6.19 11.10 -19.71
N ALA A 75 7.21 10.73 -20.47
CA ALA A 75 8.61 11.00 -20.13
C ALA A 75 8.86 12.51 -19.99
N ALA A 76 8.41 13.31 -20.95
CA ALA A 76 8.56 14.78 -20.92
C ALA A 76 7.87 15.41 -19.70
N ASN A 77 6.68 14.93 -19.33
CA ASN A 77 5.96 15.39 -18.15
C ASN A 77 6.72 15.04 -16.87
N TYR A 78 7.27 13.83 -16.78
CA TYR A 78 8.06 13.40 -15.62
C TYR A 78 9.35 14.22 -15.48
N ASP A 79 10.06 14.44 -16.59
CA ASP A 79 11.26 15.29 -16.62
C ASP A 79 10.96 16.74 -16.22
N ALA A 80 9.78 17.26 -16.57
CA ALA A 80 9.34 18.58 -16.12
C ALA A 80 9.13 18.61 -14.58
N VAL A 81 8.64 17.53 -13.98
CA VAL A 81 8.54 17.41 -12.51
C VAL A 81 9.92 17.39 -11.88
N ILE A 82 10.86 16.60 -12.41
CA ILE A 82 12.24 16.57 -11.92
C ILE A 82 12.84 17.98 -11.95
N ARG A 83 12.79 18.68 -13.07
CA ARG A 83 13.32 20.06 -13.20
C ARG A 83 12.73 21.03 -12.18
N ARG A 84 11.43 20.92 -11.88
CA ARG A 84 10.81 21.74 -10.82
C ARG A 84 11.36 21.41 -9.43
N LYS A 85 11.60 20.14 -9.14
CA LYS A 85 12.21 19.72 -7.86
C LYS A 85 13.66 20.16 -7.75
N GLU A 86 14.43 20.11 -8.83
CA GLU A 86 15.80 20.65 -8.88
C GLU A 86 15.84 22.16 -8.64
N ALA A 87 14.93 22.91 -9.27
CA ALA A 87 14.82 24.36 -9.04
C ALA A 87 14.49 24.65 -7.56
N LYS A 88 13.58 23.88 -6.95
CA LYS A 88 13.26 23.99 -5.52
C LYS A 88 14.44 23.62 -4.64
N LEU A 89 15.20 22.56 -4.97
CA LEU A 89 16.42 22.20 -4.28
C LEU A 89 17.47 23.33 -4.36
N ALA A 90 17.65 23.93 -5.54
CA ALA A 90 18.58 25.04 -5.70
C ALA A 90 18.16 26.28 -4.87
N GLU A 91 16.87 26.56 -4.76
CA GLU A 91 16.33 27.59 -3.88
C GLU A 91 16.59 27.25 -2.40
N LEU A 92 16.30 26.02 -1.98
CA LEU A 92 16.54 25.57 -0.61
C LEU A 92 18.04 25.65 -0.23
N LYS A 93 18.94 25.28 -1.13
CA LYS A 93 20.41 25.41 -0.88
C LYS A 93 20.84 26.86 -0.63
N ARG A 94 20.10 27.85 -1.18
CA ARG A 94 20.37 29.27 -0.97
C ARG A 94 19.71 29.86 0.29
N THR A 95 18.55 29.33 0.69
CA THR A 95 17.68 29.97 1.68
C THR A 95 17.46 29.14 2.94
N ALA A 96 17.76 27.84 2.94
CA ALA A 96 17.43 26.96 4.04
C ALA A 96 18.31 27.21 5.27
N LYS A 97 17.62 27.45 6.40
CA LYS A 97 18.26 27.50 7.73
C LYS A 97 18.58 26.10 8.32
N HIS A 98 18.10 25.03 7.67
CA HIS A 98 18.23 23.65 8.15
C HIS A 98 18.77 22.75 7.05
N ALA A 99 19.95 22.19 7.25
CA ALA A 99 20.61 21.27 6.32
C ALA A 99 19.79 20.01 6.03
N SER A 100 19.00 19.52 7.00
CA SER A 100 18.16 18.34 6.86
C SER A 100 17.13 18.44 5.74
N LYS A 101 16.53 19.63 5.52
CA LYS A 101 15.57 19.84 4.42
C LYS A 101 16.23 19.83 3.04
N VAL A 102 17.48 20.32 2.96
CA VAL A 102 18.26 20.27 1.73
C VAL A 102 18.64 18.83 1.40
N GLN A 103 19.07 18.08 2.39
CA GLN A 103 19.43 16.67 2.22
C GLN A 103 18.21 15.83 1.82
N GLU A 104 17.05 16.01 2.48
CA GLU A 104 15.81 15.32 2.13
C GLU A 104 15.39 15.59 0.69
N MET A 105 15.44 16.85 0.25
CA MET A 105 15.11 17.21 -1.14
C MET A 105 16.11 16.64 -2.14
N GLN A 106 17.41 16.60 -1.79
CA GLN A 106 18.43 15.97 -2.63
C GLN A 106 18.17 14.48 -2.81
N GLU A 107 17.89 13.76 -1.71
CA GLU A 107 17.54 12.33 -1.75
C GLU A 107 16.31 12.07 -2.63
N ILE A 108 15.30 12.94 -2.58
CA ILE A 108 14.10 12.84 -3.44
C ILE A 108 14.47 13.00 -4.92
N VAL A 109 15.29 13.99 -5.27
CA VAL A 109 15.71 14.23 -6.65
C VAL A 109 16.54 13.05 -7.16
N ASP A 110 17.49 12.56 -6.37
CA ASP A 110 18.35 11.41 -6.71
C ASP A 110 17.50 10.13 -6.92
N GLU A 111 16.50 9.89 -6.06
CA GLU A 111 15.56 8.77 -6.22
C GLU A 111 14.71 8.91 -7.50
N MET A 112 14.25 10.13 -7.82
CA MET A 112 13.50 10.39 -9.04
C MET A 112 14.30 10.06 -10.30
N TYR A 113 15.59 10.38 -10.33
CA TYR A 113 16.48 9.99 -11.43
C TYR A 113 16.68 8.48 -11.47
N ALA A 114 17.00 7.86 -10.34
CA ALA A 114 17.23 6.43 -10.26
C ALA A 114 16.01 5.59 -10.67
N THR A 115 14.80 6.09 -10.42
CA THR A 115 13.55 5.37 -10.71
C THR A 115 12.82 5.85 -11.97
N ARG A 116 13.42 6.77 -12.74
CA ARG A 116 12.77 7.45 -13.88
C ARG A 116 12.07 6.50 -14.85
N GLU A 117 12.80 5.52 -15.37
CA GLU A 117 12.26 4.57 -16.36
C GLU A 117 11.12 3.72 -15.78
N ALA A 118 11.30 3.22 -14.56
CA ALA A 118 10.27 2.47 -13.86
C ALA A 118 8.97 3.30 -13.67
N ARG A 119 9.12 4.59 -13.38
CA ARG A 119 7.98 5.52 -13.25
C ARG A 119 7.28 5.80 -14.56
N ILE A 120 8.04 5.94 -15.65
CA ILE A 120 7.48 6.11 -16.99
C ILE A 120 6.68 4.85 -17.37
N GLU A 121 7.24 3.65 -17.22
CA GLU A 121 6.54 2.40 -17.51
C GLU A 121 5.31 2.19 -16.61
N GLN A 122 5.39 2.55 -15.35
CA GLN A 122 4.26 2.53 -14.43
C GLN A 122 3.09 3.39 -14.95
N ASN A 123 3.39 4.63 -15.37
CA ASN A 123 2.37 5.51 -15.94
C ASN A 123 1.86 4.99 -17.29
N MET A 124 2.74 4.45 -18.13
CA MET A 124 2.33 3.81 -19.38
C MET A 124 1.32 2.69 -19.12
N ARG A 125 1.65 1.76 -18.22
CA ARG A 125 0.77 0.65 -17.84
C ARG A 125 -0.60 1.15 -17.37
N ARG A 126 -0.64 2.20 -16.54
CA ARG A 126 -1.89 2.83 -16.07
C ARG A 126 -2.81 3.28 -17.22
N PHE A 127 -2.26 3.77 -18.34
CA PHE A 127 -3.04 4.28 -19.45
C PHE A 127 -3.29 3.26 -20.56
N THR A 128 -2.42 2.27 -20.70
CA THR A 128 -2.47 1.28 -21.76
C THR A 128 -3.15 -0.03 -21.37
N ASP A 129 -3.14 -0.39 -20.08
CA ASP A 129 -3.83 -1.59 -19.60
C ASP A 129 -5.35 -1.36 -19.61
N SER A 130 -6.07 -2.18 -20.36
CA SER A 130 -7.53 -2.09 -20.51
C SER A 130 -8.26 -2.30 -19.18
N ARG A 131 -7.70 -3.09 -18.28
CA ARG A 131 -8.26 -3.39 -16.95
C ARG A 131 -8.26 -2.18 -16.01
N LEU A 132 -7.40 -1.18 -16.27
CA LEU A 132 -7.31 0.06 -15.49
C LEU A 132 -8.13 1.21 -16.08
N ARG A 133 -8.96 0.96 -17.09
CA ARG A 133 -9.82 2.00 -17.70
C ARG A 133 -10.94 2.41 -16.73
N PRO A 134 -11.28 3.71 -16.64
CA PRO A 134 -12.50 4.12 -15.96
C PRO A 134 -13.70 3.38 -16.52
N GLY A 135 -14.46 2.69 -15.68
CA GLY A 135 -15.61 1.88 -16.08
C GLY A 135 -15.35 0.39 -16.29
N SER A 136 -14.11 -0.06 -16.48
CA SER A 136 -13.73 -1.49 -16.49
C SER A 136 -13.39 -1.98 -15.07
N ARG A 137 -14.26 -1.71 -14.11
CA ARG A 137 -13.97 -1.82 -12.68
C ARG A 137 -13.95 -3.23 -12.12
N GLU A 138 -14.29 -4.20 -12.92
CA GLU A 138 -14.17 -5.60 -12.56
C GLU A 138 -13.23 -6.22 -13.59
N SER A 139 -12.02 -6.57 -13.18
CA SER A 139 -11.36 -7.65 -13.90
C SER A 139 -12.31 -8.85 -13.79
N GLU A 140 -12.58 -9.53 -14.89
CA GLU A 140 -13.47 -10.71 -14.91
C GLU A 140 -13.06 -11.75 -13.85
N ASP A 141 -11.83 -11.68 -13.36
CA ASP A 141 -11.21 -12.59 -12.41
C ASP A 141 -10.94 -11.98 -11.02
N GLY A 142 -11.34 -10.72 -10.75
CA GLY A 142 -11.16 -10.07 -9.44
C GLY A 142 -9.73 -9.59 -9.13
N PHE A 143 -8.82 -9.56 -10.13
CA PHE A 143 -7.43 -9.11 -9.96
C PHE A 143 -7.09 -7.93 -10.86
N LEU A 144 -6.21 -7.06 -10.38
CA LEU A 144 -5.76 -5.87 -11.05
C LEU A 144 -4.23 -5.87 -11.17
N PRO A 145 -3.65 -5.38 -12.29
CA PRO A 145 -2.21 -5.30 -12.42
C PRO A 145 -1.62 -4.40 -11.34
N LEU A 146 -0.64 -4.91 -10.63
CA LEU A 146 0.06 -4.16 -9.60
C LEU A 146 1.09 -3.24 -10.27
N ILE A 147 0.73 -1.96 -10.36
CA ILE A 147 1.59 -0.94 -10.94
C ILE A 147 2.75 -0.69 -9.95
N GLY A 148 3.99 -0.86 -10.41
CA GLY A 148 5.20 -0.71 -9.58
C GLY A 148 5.86 -2.03 -9.16
N ALA A 149 5.17 -3.17 -9.34
CA ALA A 149 5.76 -4.49 -9.23
C ALA A 149 6.16 -5.05 -10.61
N ALA A 150 6.61 -6.30 -10.66
CA ALA A 150 6.88 -6.99 -11.91
C ALA A 150 5.62 -7.09 -12.79
N GLU A 151 5.78 -7.17 -14.12
CA GLU A 151 4.66 -7.15 -15.07
C GLU A 151 3.64 -8.29 -14.88
N ASN A 152 4.08 -9.41 -14.31
CA ASN A 152 3.24 -10.59 -14.06
C ASN A 152 2.60 -10.59 -12.66
N VAL A 153 2.64 -9.49 -11.93
CA VAL A 153 2.09 -9.38 -10.57
C VAL A 153 0.79 -8.60 -10.59
N ASP A 154 -0.26 -9.22 -10.11
CA ASP A 154 -1.58 -8.62 -9.93
C ASP A 154 -1.96 -8.63 -8.44
N ILE A 155 -2.82 -7.70 -8.03
CA ILE A 155 -3.38 -7.63 -6.68
C ILE A 155 -4.90 -7.81 -6.71
N ALA A 156 -5.45 -8.43 -5.69
CA ALA A 156 -6.91 -8.59 -5.57
C ALA A 156 -7.61 -7.23 -5.49
N TYR A 157 -8.74 -7.12 -6.19
CA TYR A 157 -9.59 -5.93 -6.21
C TYR A 157 -10.10 -5.54 -4.83
N THR A 158 -10.46 -6.56 -4.01
CA THR A 158 -10.95 -6.40 -2.64
C THR A 158 -10.11 -7.22 -1.66
N PRO A 159 -10.20 -6.96 -0.35
CA PRO A 159 -9.81 -7.92 0.67
C PRO A 159 -10.59 -9.23 0.54
N VAL A 160 -10.06 -10.32 1.08
CA VAL A 160 -10.75 -11.62 1.13
C VAL A 160 -11.99 -11.51 2.00
N THR A 161 -13.13 -11.93 1.45
CA THR A 161 -14.41 -11.87 2.14
C THR A 161 -14.64 -13.08 3.06
N ASN A 162 -15.59 -12.96 3.99
CA ASN A 162 -16.04 -14.11 4.80
C ASN A 162 -16.57 -15.24 3.89
N GLY A 163 -17.28 -14.91 2.81
CA GLY A 163 -17.79 -15.89 1.85
C GLY A 163 -16.69 -16.67 1.14
N ASP A 164 -15.61 -15.97 0.74
CA ASP A 164 -14.46 -16.63 0.09
C ASP A 164 -13.66 -17.47 1.09
N TYR A 165 -13.51 -16.98 2.32
CA TYR A 165 -12.84 -17.73 3.37
C TYR A 165 -13.62 -19.00 3.79
N ALA A 166 -14.94 -18.95 3.78
CA ALA A 166 -15.80 -20.12 4.01
C ALA A 166 -15.56 -21.23 2.97
N LYS A 167 -15.36 -20.87 1.68
CA LYS A 167 -14.99 -21.82 0.62
C LYS A 167 -13.64 -22.49 0.91
N PHE A 168 -12.67 -21.74 1.43
CA PHE A 168 -11.38 -22.28 1.87
C PHE A 168 -11.55 -23.26 3.03
N LEU A 169 -12.34 -22.89 4.04
CA LEU A 169 -12.60 -23.76 5.19
C LEU A 169 -13.33 -25.04 4.76
N ALA A 170 -14.25 -24.99 3.83
CA ALA A 170 -14.94 -26.17 3.31
C ALA A 170 -13.97 -27.18 2.68
N ALA A 171 -12.91 -26.68 2.03
CA ALA A 171 -11.91 -27.49 1.35
C ALA A 171 -10.72 -27.91 2.24
N ASN A 172 -10.60 -27.38 3.46
CA ASN A 172 -9.42 -27.58 4.30
C ASN A 172 -9.82 -27.79 5.76
N ALA A 173 -9.15 -28.72 6.45
CA ALA A 173 -9.38 -29.02 7.87
C ALA A 173 -8.73 -27.97 8.81
N ARG A 174 -9.18 -26.70 8.73
CA ARG A 174 -8.70 -25.61 9.58
C ARG A 174 -9.81 -25.10 10.51
N PRO A 175 -9.45 -24.57 11.69
CA PRO A 175 -10.43 -23.92 12.57
C PRO A 175 -11.04 -22.69 11.90
N ALA A 176 -12.30 -22.44 12.19
CA ALA A 176 -12.96 -21.21 11.77
C ALA A 176 -12.42 -20.01 12.57
N PRO A 177 -12.47 -18.78 12.00
CA PRO A 177 -12.14 -17.57 12.72
C PRO A 177 -12.96 -17.41 14.01
N LYS A 178 -12.36 -16.77 15.02
CA LYS A 178 -13.07 -16.49 16.28
C LYS A 178 -14.35 -15.70 16.02
N GLY A 179 -15.45 -16.15 16.62
CA GLY A 179 -16.77 -15.50 16.48
C GLY A 179 -17.64 -16.12 15.39
N TRP A 180 -17.12 -17.05 14.56
CA TRP A 180 -17.96 -17.80 13.63
C TRP A 180 -18.70 -18.94 14.34
N GLN A 181 -19.93 -19.18 13.92
CA GLN A 181 -20.71 -20.34 14.33
C GLN A 181 -20.51 -21.47 13.31
N GLY A 182 -19.52 -22.33 13.57
CA GLY A 182 -19.13 -23.37 12.62
C GLY A 182 -18.18 -22.85 11.52
N ARG A 183 -18.29 -23.40 10.31
CA ARG A 183 -17.37 -23.16 9.18
C ARG A 183 -17.99 -22.38 8.04
N THR A 184 -19.20 -21.86 8.23
CA THR A 184 -19.91 -21.03 7.26
C THR A 184 -19.74 -19.56 7.60
N ALA A 185 -19.77 -18.70 6.59
CA ALA A 185 -19.70 -17.27 6.79
C ALA A 185 -20.83 -16.80 7.74
N PRO A 186 -20.57 -15.84 8.63
CA PRO A 186 -21.63 -15.28 9.47
C PRO A 186 -22.74 -14.67 8.60
N ALA A 187 -24.01 -15.00 8.94
CA ALA A 187 -25.16 -14.57 8.18
C ALA A 187 -25.22 -13.04 8.03
N GLY A 188 -25.46 -12.56 6.80
CA GLY A 188 -25.49 -11.14 6.46
C GLY A 188 -24.11 -10.45 6.44
N LYS A 189 -23.03 -11.20 6.64
CA LYS A 189 -21.65 -10.69 6.57
C LYS A 189 -20.79 -11.42 5.53
N GLU A 190 -21.39 -12.10 4.60
CA GLU A 190 -20.70 -12.87 3.56
C GLU A 190 -19.74 -12.00 2.75
N ASN A 191 -20.14 -10.75 2.46
CA ASN A 191 -19.38 -9.76 1.70
C ASN A 191 -18.52 -8.82 2.57
N HIS A 192 -18.45 -9.04 3.88
CA HIS A 192 -17.52 -8.31 4.74
C HIS A 192 -16.12 -8.95 4.68
N PRO A 193 -15.04 -8.18 4.94
CA PRO A 193 -13.72 -8.73 5.03
C PRO A 193 -13.66 -9.80 6.14
N VAL A 194 -12.96 -10.90 5.88
CA VAL A 194 -12.72 -11.90 6.92
C VAL A 194 -11.77 -11.33 7.96
N THR A 195 -12.12 -11.42 9.23
CA THR A 195 -11.32 -10.98 10.37
C THR A 195 -11.05 -12.10 11.36
N ASN A 196 -10.26 -11.83 12.38
CA ASN A 196 -9.83 -12.85 13.34
C ASN A 196 -9.04 -14.01 12.70
N VAL A 197 -8.39 -13.78 11.57
CA VAL A 197 -7.46 -14.70 10.90
C VAL A 197 -6.04 -14.32 11.24
N SER A 198 -5.22 -15.32 11.60
CA SER A 198 -3.79 -15.12 11.81
C SER A 198 -3.06 -14.94 10.46
N TYR A 199 -1.82 -14.44 10.51
CA TYR A 199 -0.96 -14.41 9.32
C TYR A 199 -0.76 -15.82 8.73
N ALA A 200 -0.59 -16.83 9.60
CA ALA A 200 -0.44 -18.23 9.17
C ALA A 200 -1.69 -18.75 8.46
N ASP A 201 -2.88 -18.34 8.88
CA ASP A 201 -4.14 -18.71 8.22
C ASP A 201 -4.30 -18.00 6.86
N ALA A 202 -3.95 -16.72 6.80
CA ALA A 202 -3.94 -15.95 5.55
C ALA A 202 -2.94 -16.54 4.53
N HIS A 203 -1.75 -16.91 4.99
CA HIS A 203 -0.75 -17.59 4.16
C HIS A 203 -1.25 -18.96 3.67
N ALA A 204 -1.91 -19.74 4.52
CA ALA A 204 -2.48 -21.02 4.12
C ALA A 204 -3.62 -20.87 3.08
N TYR A 205 -4.42 -19.79 3.16
CA TYR A 205 -5.38 -19.45 2.14
C TYR A 205 -4.70 -19.22 0.78
N CYS A 206 -3.61 -18.46 0.76
CA CYS A 206 -2.81 -18.24 -0.46
C CYS A 206 -2.27 -19.55 -1.04
N LEU A 207 -1.73 -20.43 -0.22
CA LEU A 207 -1.26 -21.75 -0.66
C LEU A 207 -2.38 -22.63 -1.21
N TRP A 208 -3.58 -22.54 -0.66
CA TRP A 208 -4.75 -23.25 -1.16
C TRP A 208 -5.15 -22.73 -2.54
N LEU A 209 -5.19 -21.40 -2.77
CA LEU A 209 -5.43 -20.82 -4.09
C LEU A 209 -4.39 -21.28 -5.10
N SER A 210 -3.10 -21.24 -4.76
CA SER A 210 -2.00 -21.67 -5.65
C SER A 210 -2.10 -23.14 -6.07
N ARG A 211 -2.69 -23.99 -5.21
CA ARG A 211 -2.94 -25.41 -5.57
C ARG A 211 -4.13 -25.61 -6.47
N LYS A 212 -5.10 -24.68 -6.43
CA LYS A 212 -6.29 -24.74 -7.31
C LYS A 212 -6.02 -24.25 -8.72
N GLU A 213 -5.03 -23.39 -8.88
CA GLU A 213 -4.77 -22.68 -10.12
C GLU A 213 -3.29 -22.82 -10.51
N SER A 214 -3.00 -23.76 -11.42
CA SER A 214 -1.62 -24.07 -11.83
C SER A 214 -0.94 -22.94 -12.61
N ALA A 215 -1.73 -22.01 -13.17
CA ALA A 215 -1.23 -20.89 -13.98
C ALA A 215 -0.66 -19.73 -13.15
N ALA A 216 -0.88 -19.72 -11.83
CA ALA A 216 -0.46 -18.64 -10.96
C ALA A 216 -0.06 -19.12 -9.56
N THR A 217 0.75 -18.32 -8.90
CA THR A 217 1.08 -18.46 -7.47
C THR A 217 0.46 -17.31 -6.70
N TYR A 218 -0.15 -17.61 -5.56
CA TYR A 218 -0.79 -16.63 -4.69
C TYR A 218 0.00 -16.45 -3.40
N ARG A 219 0.11 -15.22 -2.95
CA ARG A 219 0.77 -14.85 -1.69
C ARG A 219 0.19 -13.56 -1.12
N LEU A 220 0.59 -13.20 0.09
CA LEU A 220 0.32 -11.89 0.65
C LEU A 220 1.20 -10.82 -0.03
N PRO A 221 0.75 -9.56 -0.14
CA PRO A 221 1.55 -8.46 -0.63
C PRO A 221 2.70 -8.16 0.35
N THR A 222 3.85 -7.74 -0.15
CA THR A 222 4.83 -7.03 0.68
C THR A 222 4.28 -5.66 1.08
N GLU A 223 4.86 -5.02 2.10
CA GLU A 223 4.49 -3.64 2.48
C GLU A 223 4.60 -2.69 1.29
N SER A 224 5.70 -2.78 0.53
CA SER A 224 5.92 -1.95 -0.66
C SER A 224 4.88 -2.20 -1.76
N GLU A 225 4.53 -3.45 -2.02
CA GLU A 225 3.48 -3.80 -3.00
C GLU A 225 2.12 -3.28 -2.59
N TRP A 226 1.80 -3.38 -1.29
CA TRP A 226 0.56 -2.82 -0.75
C TRP A 226 0.53 -1.29 -0.92
N GLU A 227 1.63 -0.60 -0.60
CA GLU A 227 1.77 0.85 -0.78
C GLU A 227 1.66 1.27 -2.24
N PHE A 228 2.23 0.50 -3.17
CA PHE A 228 2.06 0.72 -4.61
C PHE A 228 0.61 0.58 -5.05
N ALA A 229 -0.06 -0.46 -4.57
CA ALA A 229 -1.46 -0.69 -4.90
C ALA A 229 -2.36 0.43 -4.37
N ALA A 230 -2.12 0.87 -3.14
CA ALA A 230 -2.87 1.95 -2.51
C ALA A 230 -2.60 3.31 -3.19
N GLY A 231 -1.32 3.65 -3.39
CA GLY A 231 -0.94 5.00 -3.77
C GLY A 231 -1.32 6.03 -2.71
N HIS A 232 -1.42 7.30 -3.08
CA HIS A 232 -1.87 8.34 -2.16
C HIS A 232 -3.36 8.25 -1.90
N MET A 233 -3.75 8.32 -0.63
CA MET A 233 -5.14 8.46 -0.23
C MET A 233 -5.69 9.81 -0.73
N PRO A 234 -6.76 9.84 -1.55
CA PRO A 234 -7.40 11.08 -1.96
C PRO A 234 -7.91 11.88 -0.75
N LYS A 235 -7.88 13.22 -0.82
CA LYS A 235 -8.36 14.08 0.27
C LYS A 235 -9.85 13.86 0.57
N ASP A 236 -10.61 13.63 -0.47
CA ASP A 236 -12.06 13.37 -0.52
C ASP A 236 -12.40 11.88 -0.47
N ALA A 237 -11.42 11.01 -0.16
CA ALA A 237 -11.67 9.58 -0.02
C ALA A 237 -12.74 9.32 1.04
N ASP A 238 -13.74 8.53 0.68
CA ASP A 238 -14.77 8.04 1.60
C ASP A 238 -14.47 6.57 1.92
N PHE A 239 -14.38 6.25 3.21
CA PHE A 239 -14.07 4.90 3.69
C PHE A 239 -14.44 4.73 5.17
N ASN A 240 -14.52 3.49 5.63
CA ASN A 240 -14.88 3.14 7.00
C ASN A 240 -13.73 3.39 7.98
N CYS A 241 -13.84 4.39 8.86
CA CYS A 241 -12.87 4.68 9.92
C CYS A 241 -13.55 5.27 11.17
N GLY A 242 -12.87 5.24 12.31
CA GLY A 242 -13.24 5.50 13.70
C GLY A 242 -14.46 6.33 14.09
N GLU A 243 -14.83 7.30 13.31
CA GLU A 243 -15.87 8.26 13.73
C GLU A 243 -17.30 7.91 13.27
N GLY A 244 -17.51 6.79 12.62
CA GLY A 244 -18.85 6.54 12.05
C GLY A 244 -19.37 5.12 12.13
N ASN A 245 -18.52 4.12 12.10
CA ASN A 245 -18.95 2.72 12.10
C ASN A 245 -18.13 1.90 13.09
N PRO A 246 -18.77 1.29 14.11
CA PRO A 246 -18.08 0.51 15.13
C PRO A 246 -17.68 -0.90 14.65
N SER A 247 -17.86 -1.22 13.38
CA SER A 247 -17.61 -2.55 12.81
C SER A 247 -17.23 -2.48 11.33
N THR A 248 -16.84 -3.62 10.78
CA THR A 248 -16.58 -3.75 9.34
C THR A 248 -17.82 -3.46 8.49
N THR A 249 -17.60 -3.00 7.25
CA THR A 249 -18.61 -2.87 6.20
C THR A 249 -18.34 -3.87 5.07
N PRO A 250 -19.31 -4.15 4.20
CA PRO A 250 -19.07 -4.90 2.97
C PRO A 250 -17.91 -4.29 2.17
N VAL A 251 -17.01 -5.11 1.63
CA VAL A 251 -15.80 -4.67 0.92
C VAL A 251 -16.09 -3.78 -0.30
N THR A 252 -17.32 -3.78 -0.81
CA THR A 252 -17.75 -2.94 -1.94
C THR A 252 -18.48 -1.67 -1.52
N ARG A 253 -18.65 -1.42 -0.22
CA ARG A 253 -19.43 -0.27 0.29
C ARG A 253 -18.91 1.06 -0.26
N TYR A 254 -17.59 1.21 -0.35
CA TYR A 254 -16.93 2.42 -0.79
C TYR A 254 -16.27 2.26 -2.18
N ALA A 255 -16.95 1.59 -3.10
CA ALA A 255 -16.44 1.27 -4.43
C ALA A 255 -16.08 2.51 -5.30
N LYS A 256 -16.49 3.71 -4.89
CA LYS A 256 -16.10 4.97 -5.56
C LYS A 256 -14.69 5.43 -5.16
N THR A 257 -14.18 4.98 -4.02
CA THR A 257 -12.84 5.31 -3.53
C THR A 257 -11.85 4.30 -4.09
N LEU A 258 -11.27 4.63 -5.24
CA LEU A 258 -10.32 3.78 -5.93
C LEU A 258 -8.88 4.13 -5.56
N SER A 259 -8.08 3.11 -5.34
CA SER A 259 -6.64 3.20 -5.15
C SER A 259 -5.88 3.49 -6.45
N ALA A 260 -4.55 3.64 -6.37
CA ALA A 260 -3.72 3.90 -7.54
C ALA A 260 -3.81 2.79 -8.60
N CYS A 261 -3.95 1.53 -8.21
CA CYS A 261 -4.15 0.41 -9.15
C CYS A 261 -5.63 0.14 -9.47
N GLY A 262 -6.57 0.84 -8.85
CA GLY A 262 -8.01 0.64 -9.03
C GLY A 262 -8.66 -0.29 -8.01
N ALA A 263 -7.91 -0.82 -7.05
CA ALA A 263 -8.46 -1.62 -5.96
C ALA A 263 -9.31 -0.76 -5.01
N ILE A 264 -10.26 -1.37 -4.36
CA ILE A 264 -11.14 -0.73 -3.38
C ILE A 264 -10.83 -1.23 -1.97
N ASP A 265 -11.32 -0.49 -0.99
CA ASP A 265 -11.19 -0.81 0.43
C ASP A 265 -9.73 -0.90 0.91
N MET A 266 -8.84 -0.08 0.30
CA MET A 266 -7.42 -0.01 0.67
C MET A 266 -7.17 0.84 1.91
N TRP A 267 -8.12 1.69 2.29
CA TRP A 267 -8.03 2.56 3.46
C TRP A 267 -9.21 2.34 4.39
N GLY A 268 -8.93 2.17 5.67
CA GLY A 268 -9.94 1.86 6.69
C GLY A 268 -10.50 0.45 6.56
N ASN A 269 -11.67 0.24 7.10
CA ASN A 269 -12.40 -1.01 7.23
C ASN A 269 -11.64 -2.07 8.05
N CYS A 270 -10.51 -2.58 7.54
CA CYS A 270 -9.61 -3.47 8.28
C CYS A 270 -8.15 -3.24 7.90
N TRP A 271 -7.26 -3.33 8.86
CA TRP A 271 -5.83 -3.51 8.60
C TRP A 271 -5.62 -4.76 7.74
N GLU A 272 -4.64 -4.72 6.85
CA GLU A 272 -4.33 -5.84 5.97
C GLU A 272 -2.93 -6.41 6.25
N TRP A 273 -2.86 -7.75 6.41
CA TRP A 273 -1.59 -8.45 6.57
C TRP A 273 -0.67 -8.26 5.36
N CYS A 274 0.58 -7.87 5.63
CA CYS A 274 1.66 -7.85 4.64
C CYS A 274 2.67 -8.96 4.91
N ALA A 275 3.33 -9.45 3.85
CA ALA A 275 4.39 -10.46 3.97
C ALA A 275 5.67 -9.92 4.65
N THR A 276 5.80 -8.60 4.77
CA THR A 276 6.95 -7.94 5.39
C THR A 276 6.99 -8.20 6.89
N THR A 277 8.15 -8.69 7.37
CA THR A 277 8.42 -8.95 8.78
C THR A 277 9.35 -7.88 9.34
N GLN A 278 9.01 -7.32 10.50
CA GLN A 278 9.86 -6.39 11.25
C GLN A 278 9.86 -6.79 12.73
N GLN A 279 11.02 -6.90 13.34
CA GLN A 279 11.18 -7.24 14.76
C GLN A 279 10.43 -8.54 15.17
N GLY A 280 10.40 -9.55 14.31
CA GLY A 280 9.69 -10.82 14.57
C GLY A 280 8.15 -10.72 14.49
N LYS A 281 7.60 -9.58 14.06
CA LYS A 281 6.17 -9.36 13.85
C LYS A 281 5.88 -9.06 12.39
N GLN A 282 4.64 -9.26 11.97
CA GLN A 282 4.19 -8.92 10.63
C GLN A 282 3.65 -7.49 10.57
N VAL A 283 3.97 -6.83 9.46
CA VAL A 283 3.42 -5.50 9.15
C VAL A 283 1.95 -5.64 8.74
N VAL A 284 1.11 -4.72 9.21
CA VAL A 284 -0.24 -4.50 8.70
C VAL A 284 -0.39 -3.06 8.22
N LYS A 285 -1.16 -2.84 7.16
CA LYS A 285 -1.35 -1.54 6.49
C LYS A 285 -2.82 -1.20 6.35
N GLY A 286 -3.12 0.08 6.13
CA GLY A 286 -4.42 0.59 5.69
C GLY A 286 -5.32 1.17 6.76
N GLY A 287 -5.09 0.89 8.02
CA GLY A 287 -6.03 1.27 9.08
C GLY A 287 -7.27 0.37 9.13
N ALA A 288 -8.16 0.62 10.07
CA ALA A 288 -9.37 -0.15 10.26
C ALA A 288 -10.57 0.76 10.61
N TYR A 289 -11.74 0.17 10.75
CA TYR A 289 -12.98 0.86 11.13
C TYR A 289 -12.87 1.62 12.47
N ASP A 290 -11.97 1.19 13.36
CA ASP A 290 -11.70 1.77 14.68
C ASP A 290 -10.44 2.67 14.70
N SER A 291 -9.80 2.91 13.57
CA SER A 291 -8.61 3.74 13.44
C SER A 291 -8.95 5.20 13.16
N ALA A 292 -8.13 6.13 13.61
CA ALA A 292 -8.24 7.52 13.18
C ALA A 292 -7.97 7.63 11.66
N ARG A 293 -8.63 8.56 10.97
CA ARG A 293 -8.45 8.77 9.53
C ARG A 293 -6.99 8.98 9.11
N THR A 294 -6.20 9.62 9.97
CA THR A 294 -4.77 9.84 9.76
C THR A 294 -3.96 8.55 9.75
N ASP A 295 -4.38 7.54 10.48
CA ASP A 295 -3.70 6.24 10.58
C ASP A 295 -3.99 5.34 9.37
N CYS A 296 -5.06 5.64 8.63
CA CYS A 296 -5.40 4.93 7.39
C CYS A 296 -4.57 5.36 6.17
N ARG A 297 -3.75 6.41 6.29
CA ARG A 297 -2.94 6.91 5.16
C ARG A 297 -1.87 5.91 4.75
N THR A 298 -1.63 5.82 3.45
CA THR A 298 -0.60 4.93 2.87
C THR A 298 0.80 5.24 3.43
N GLU A 299 1.11 6.53 3.62
CA GLU A 299 2.40 6.99 4.12
C GLU A 299 2.61 6.72 5.62
N ARG A 300 1.55 6.36 6.31
CA ARG A 300 1.65 5.97 7.73
C ARG A 300 2.47 4.68 7.83
N LYS A 301 3.45 4.66 8.72
CA LYS A 301 4.19 3.45 9.03
C LYS A 301 3.21 2.34 9.41
N GLY A 302 3.39 1.15 8.83
CA GLY A 302 2.56 -0.01 9.17
C GLY A 302 2.65 -0.35 10.65
N GLU A 303 1.57 -0.87 11.21
CA GLU A 303 1.58 -1.40 12.55
C GLU A 303 2.15 -2.82 12.57
N LEU A 304 2.68 -3.23 13.71
CA LEU A 304 3.26 -4.55 13.91
C LEU A 304 2.32 -5.45 14.72
N ARG A 305 1.97 -6.59 14.17
CA ARG A 305 1.09 -7.59 14.81
C ARG A 305 1.79 -8.92 14.98
N VAL A 306 1.41 -9.66 16.03
CA VAL A 306 1.91 -11.02 16.28
C VAL A 306 1.33 -11.96 15.24
N PRO A 307 2.14 -12.70 14.45
CA PRO A 307 1.67 -13.49 13.30
C PRO A 307 0.80 -14.70 13.67
N SER A 308 0.88 -15.20 14.89
CA SER A 308 0.09 -16.34 15.38
C SER A 308 -1.29 -15.96 15.90
N GLN A 309 -1.62 -14.66 15.97
CA GLN A 309 -2.89 -14.17 16.51
C GLN A 309 -3.79 -13.63 15.39
N GLY A 310 -5.10 -13.89 15.49
CA GLY A 310 -6.13 -13.20 14.73
C GLY A 310 -6.63 -11.98 15.49
N TYR A 311 -6.99 -10.91 14.76
CA TYR A 311 -7.47 -9.65 15.32
C TYR A 311 -8.82 -9.28 14.70
N PRO A 312 -9.76 -8.68 15.48
CA PRO A 312 -11.09 -8.35 15.00
C PRO A 312 -11.12 -7.27 13.92
N ASN A 313 -10.04 -6.51 13.79
CA ASN A 313 -9.85 -5.41 12.85
C ASN A 313 -8.73 -5.65 11.84
N VAL A 314 -8.28 -6.90 11.66
CA VAL A 314 -7.25 -7.28 10.68
C VAL A 314 -7.77 -8.33 9.73
N THR A 315 -7.58 -8.09 8.44
CA THR A 315 -7.91 -8.94 7.30
C THR A 315 -6.67 -9.16 6.42
N PHE A 316 -6.86 -9.60 5.18
CA PHE A 316 -5.81 -9.69 4.17
C PHE A 316 -6.39 -9.62 2.77
N ARG A 317 -5.55 -9.18 1.82
CA ARG A 317 -5.78 -9.39 0.38
C ARG A 317 -4.65 -10.20 -0.22
N VAL A 318 -4.86 -10.73 -1.40
CA VAL A 318 -3.88 -11.59 -2.04
C VAL A 318 -3.25 -10.90 -3.24
N VAL A 319 -2.01 -11.27 -3.52
CA VAL A 319 -1.28 -10.98 -4.74
C VAL A 319 -1.19 -12.26 -5.55
N ARG A 320 -1.45 -12.16 -6.85
CA ARG A 320 -1.30 -13.21 -7.83
C ARG A 320 -0.05 -12.96 -8.66
N VAL A 321 0.81 -13.95 -8.76
CA VAL A 321 1.98 -13.96 -9.63
C VAL A 321 1.71 -14.94 -10.75
N ASN A 322 1.45 -14.45 -11.95
CA ASN A 322 1.17 -15.27 -13.12
C ASN A 322 2.46 -15.98 -13.55
N ASN A 323 2.40 -17.29 -13.73
CA ASN A 323 3.50 -18.05 -14.30
C ASN A 323 3.68 -17.65 -15.78
N LYS A 324 4.94 -17.42 -16.19
CA LYS A 324 5.26 -17.09 -17.58
C LYS A 324 5.16 -18.32 -18.47
#